data_872f952f0641041c097e6f85fe39d2af
#
_entry.id   872f952f0641041c097e6f85fe39d2af
#
_cell.length_a   1.000
_cell.length_b   1.000
_cell.length_c   1.000
_cell.angle_alpha   90.00
_cell.angle_beta   90.00
_cell.angle_gamma   90.00
#
_symmetry.space_group_name_H-M   'P 1'
#
loop_
_entity.id
_entity.type
_entity.pdbx_description
1 polymer ?
#
loop_
_entity_poly.entity_id
_entity_poly.type
_entity_poly.pdbx_seq_one_letter_code
_entity_poly.pdbx_strand_id
1 'polypeptide(L)'
;MEETAPRKGTVTQRAIERITAMIREGELEPGERLPTERDLAVRLGISRSSMREAIRALTVLGVLEARHGSGIYVTRLEAGDLLETFGVVADLSRGRQLAELLEVRRVLESTATALAAARITPEALALVGTHLAAMDASDGPEEILAHDLAFHRAIAAAAGNETMAAILEGLSSRTFRARVRRGHQEEGAFDRTRREHAAIHRALAARDPEAARAAAAAHVGAVEEWLRTRPED
;
A
#
# COMPACT_ATOMS: atom_id res chain seq x y z
N MET A 1 22.73 -17.17 -33.96
CA MET A 1 22.46 -16.80 -32.57
C MET A 1 23.26 -15.53 -32.30
N GLU A 2 22.61 -14.39 -32.37
CA GLU A 2 23.23 -13.08 -32.19
C GLU A 2 23.18 -12.78 -30.69
N GLU A 3 24.34 -12.82 -30.07
CA GLU A 3 24.55 -12.53 -28.66
C GLU A 3 24.35 -11.02 -28.44
N THR A 4 23.18 -10.63 -27.98
CA THR A 4 22.84 -9.22 -27.69
C THR A 4 23.72 -8.75 -26.54
N ALA A 5 24.76 -7.98 -26.84
CA ALA A 5 25.65 -7.37 -25.88
C ALA A 5 24.82 -6.55 -24.84
N PRO A 6 25.15 -6.59 -23.54
CA PRO A 6 24.41 -5.86 -22.54
C PRO A 6 24.46 -4.35 -22.85
N ARG A 7 23.29 -3.71 -22.97
CA ARG A 7 23.18 -2.26 -23.15
C ARG A 7 23.95 -1.60 -22.02
N LYS A 8 25.04 -0.89 -22.33
CA LYS A 8 25.74 -0.02 -21.36
C LYS A 8 24.71 0.97 -20.82
N GLY A 9 24.33 0.83 -19.56
CA GLY A 9 23.38 1.72 -18.88
C GLY A 9 23.82 3.18 -19.03
N THR A 10 22.85 4.10 -19.05
CA THR A 10 23.13 5.55 -19.08
C THR A 10 24.00 5.95 -17.88
N VAL A 11 24.64 7.11 -17.96
CA VAL A 11 25.44 7.67 -16.82
C VAL A 11 24.55 7.77 -15.56
N THR A 12 23.29 8.17 -15.74
CA THR A 12 22.29 8.25 -14.68
C THR A 12 22.00 6.87 -14.07
N GLN A 13 21.84 5.83 -14.90
CA GLN A 13 21.64 4.47 -14.44
C GLN A 13 22.80 3.96 -13.59
N ARG A 14 24.04 4.23 -14.01
CA ARG A 14 25.24 3.91 -13.20
C ARG A 14 25.27 4.67 -11.87
N ALA A 15 24.82 5.92 -11.85
CA ALA A 15 24.71 6.69 -10.61
C ALA A 15 23.70 6.05 -9.64
N ILE A 16 22.53 5.63 -10.15
CA ILE A 16 21.51 4.90 -9.37
C ILE A 16 22.10 3.63 -8.78
N GLU A 17 22.74 2.80 -9.62
CA GLU A 17 23.36 1.55 -9.19
C GLU A 17 24.44 1.76 -8.10
N ARG A 18 25.25 2.83 -8.22
CA ARG A 18 26.29 3.14 -7.24
C ARG A 18 25.71 3.59 -5.90
N ILE A 19 24.70 4.47 -5.90
CA ILE A 19 24.03 4.90 -4.66
C ILE A 19 23.34 3.69 -4.01
N THR A 20 22.63 2.88 -4.77
CA THR A 20 21.98 1.65 -4.26
C THR A 20 22.99 0.66 -3.70
N ALA A 21 24.17 0.53 -4.33
CA ALA A 21 25.25 -0.29 -3.80
C ALA A 21 25.77 0.25 -2.46
N MET A 22 25.98 1.56 -2.32
CA MET A 22 26.42 2.18 -1.05
C MET A 22 25.44 1.89 0.09
N ILE A 23 24.12 1.93 -0.19
CA ILE A 23 23.09 1.59 0.79
C ILE A 23 23.17 0.10 1.15
N ARG A 24 23.27 -0.78 0.17
CA ARG A 24 23.34 -2.24 0.37
C ARG A 24 24.58 -2.67 1.14
N GLU A 25 25.70 -1.99 0.93
CA GLU A 25 27.00 -2.29 1.56
C GLU A 25 27.16 -1.62 2.93
N GLY A 26 26.14 -0.83 3.36
CA GLY A 26 26.14 -0.15 4.66
C GLY A 26 27.02 1.11 4.69
N GLU A 27 27.44 1.64 3.55
CA GLU A 27 28.13 2.94 3.48
C GLU A 27 27.16 4.11 3.71
N LEU A 28 25.87 3.90 3.46
CA LEU A 28 24.76 4.80 3.74
C LEU A 28 23.67 4.00 4.44
N GLU A 29 23.35 4.38 5.66
CA GLU A 29 22.33 3.68 6.45
C GLU A 29 20.93 4.27 6.29
N PRO A 30 19.84 3.50 6.49
CA PRO A 30 18.49 4.01 6.55
C PRO A 30 18.37 5.17 7.55
N GLY A 31 17.76 6.28 7.12
CA GLY A 31 17.64 7.52 7.91
C GLY A 31 18.86 8.43 7.85
N GLU A 32 19.96 8.01 7.24
CA GLU A 32 21.18 8.80 7.12
C GLU A 32 21.05 9.87 6.02
N ARG A 33 21.71 11.01 6.26
CA ARG A 33 21.79 12.10 5.28
C ARG A 33 22.82 11.77 4.21
N LEU A 34 22.41 11.90 2.93
CA LEU A 34 23.35 11.79 1.82
C LEU A 34 24.37 12.92 1.83
N PRO A 35 25.61 12.65 1.39
CA PRO A 35 26.55 13.68 0.99
C PRO A 35 25.92 14.59 -0.08
N THR A 36 26.43 15.81 -0.25
CA THR A 36 25.84 16.71 -1.25
C THR A 36 25.94 16.15 -2.67
N GLU A 37 25.02 16.56 -3.56
CA GLU A 37 25.09 16.20 -5.00
C GLU A 37 26.47 16.42 -5.59
N ARG A 38 27.15 17.49 -5.15
CA ARG A 38 28.49 17.86 -5.62
C ARG A 38 29.53 16.84 -5.15
N ASP A 39 29.49 16.49 -3.88
CA ASP A 39 30.48 15.58 -3.28
C ASP A 39 30.32 14.17 -3.83
N LEU A 40 29.07 13.70 -3.98
CA LEU A 40 28.77 12.42 -4.61
C LEU A 40 29.19 12.39 -6.08
N ALA A 41 28.96 13.46 -6.84
CA ALA A 41 29.35 13.56 -8.22
C ALA A 41 30.88 13.45 -8.37
N VAL A 42 31.64 14.15 -7.52
CA VAL A 42 33.11 14.06 -7.48
C VAL A 42 33.56 12.65 -7.07
N ARG A 43 33.03 12.12 -5.99
CA ARG A 43 33.39 10.78 -5.46
C ARG A 43 33.17 9.66 -6.47
N LEU A 44 32.07 9.73 -7.23
CA LEU A 44 31.70 8.68 -8.18
C LEU A 44 32.16 8.95 -9.61
N GLY A 45 32.83 10.07 -9.89
CA GLY A 45 33.29 10.45 -11.21
C GLY A 45 32.16 10.66 -12.23
N ILE A 46 31.03 11.20 -11.77
CA ILE A 46 29.79 11.37 -12.55
C ILE A 46 29.48 12.88 -12.65
N SER A 47 28.81 13.31 -13.74
CA SER A 47 28.41 14.69 -13.88
C SER A 47 27.36 15.09 -12.82
N ARG A 48 27.40 16.37 -12.38
CA ARG A 48 26.42 16.89 -11.40
C ARG A 48 24.98 16.78 -11.90
N SER A 49 24.74 16.94 -13.21
CA SER A 49 23.40 16.76 -13.80
C SER A 49 22.92 15.33 -13.68
N SER A 50 23.77 14.34 -14.06
CA SER A 50 23.40 12.92 -13.94
C SER A 50 23.22 12.47 -12.51
N MET A 51 24.01 13.04 -11.56
CA MET A 51 23.85 12.76 -10.15
C MET A 51 22.50 13.29 -9.63
N ARG A 52 22.11 14.51 -10.00
CA ARG A 52 20.82 15.08 -9.65
C ARG A 52 19.64 14.27 -10.20
N GLU A 53 19.75 13.84 -11.45
CA GLU A 53 18.72 12.97 -12.06
C GLU A 53 18.61 11.63 -11.33
N ALA A 54 19.73 11.01 -10.95
CA ALA A 54 19.74 9.76 -10.19
C ALA A 54 19.10 9.93 -8.80
N ILE A 55 19.43 11.01 -8.10
CA ILE A 55 18.82 11.33 -6.79
C ILE A 55 17.31 11.55 -6.94
N ARG A 56 16.86 12.29 -7.96
CA ARG A 56 15.42 12.48 -8.23
C ARG A 56 14.73 11.16 -8.53
N ALA A 57 15.34 10.32 -9.34
CA ALA A 57 14.78 8.99 -9.64
C ALA A 57 14.65 8.13 -8.39
N LEU A 58 15.69 8.08 -7.54
CA LEU A 58 15.65 7.36 -6.27
C LEU A 58 14.64 7.96 -5.27
N THR A 59 14.43 9.27 -5.31
CA THR A 59 13.38 9.93 -4.50
C THR A 59 11.98 9.53 -4.98
N VAL A 60 11.74 9.50 -6.27
CA VAL A 60 10.47 9.02 -6.85
C VAL A 60 10.23 7.55 -6.51
N LEU A 61 11.29 6.74 -6.45
CA LEU A 61 11.21 5.32 -6.07
C LEU A 61 11.08 5.07 -4.55
N GLY A 62 11.02 6.13 -3.73
CA GLY A 62 10.91 5.99 -2.27
C GLY A 62 12.18 5.50 -1.57
N VAL A 63 13.31 5.41 -2.28
CA VAL A 63 14.60 5.03 -1.69
C VAL A 63 15.24 6.21 -0.95
N LEU A 64 15.03 7.41 -1.47
CA LEU A 64 15.51 8.66 -0.88
C LEU A 64 14.35 9.60 -0.59
N GLU A 65 14.50 10.47 0.40
CA GLU A 65 13.56 11.53 0.71
C GLU A 65 14.25 12.90 0.79
N ALA A 66 13.58 13.95 0.27
CA ALA A 66 14.02 15.32 0.38
C ALA A 66 13.37 15.97 1.62
N ARG A 67 14.18 16.35 2.62
CA ARG A 67 13.70 17.10 3.79
C ARG A 67 13.99 18.59 3.56
N HIS A 68 12.94 19.40 3.50
CA HIS A 68 13.05 20.82 3.17
C HIS A 68 14.07 21.53 4.07
N GLY A 69 15.04 22.25 3.46
CA GLY A 69 16.12 22.95 4.18
C GLY A 69 17.17 22.06 4.86
N SER A 70 16.98 20.72 4.88
CA SER A 70 17.85 19.79 5.62
C SER A 70 18.69 18.90 4.70
N GLY A 71 18.24 18.62 3.48
CA GLY A 71 18.98 17.82 2.50
C GLY A 71 18.23 16.57 2.04
N ILE A 72 18.98 15.62 1.48
CA ILE A 72 18.49 14.33 0.99
C ILE A 72 18.88 13.25 2.02
N TYR A 73 17.97 12.34 2.31
CA TYR A 73 18.17 11.25 3.28
C TYR A 73 17.80 9.92 2.65
N VAL A 74 18.44 8.84 3.11
CA VAL A 74 17.94 7.49 2.84
C VAL A 74 16.64 7.30 3.63
N THR A 75 15.57 6.80 3.00
CA THR A 75 14.35 6.45 3.71
C THR A 75 14.60 5.28 4.68
N ARG A 76 13.62 4.92 5.50
CA ARG A 76 13.74 3.71 6.33
C ARG A 76 13.68 2.43 5.51
N LEU A 77 13.42 2.53 4.19
CA LEU A 77 13.25 1.41 3.27
C LEU A 77 12.13 0.46 3.72
N GLU A 78 11.16 1.01 4.43
CA GLU A 78 9.95 0.29 4.80
C GLU A 78 9.11 0.02 3.55
N ALA A 79 8.31 -1.02 3.58
CA ALA A 79 7.48 -1.39 2.44
C ALA A 79 6.54 -0.25 2.00
N GLY A 80 6.09 0.60 2.93
CA GLY A 80 5.30 1.80 2.65
C GLY A 80 6.01 2.80 1.75
N ASP A 81 7.28 3.10 2.05
CA ASP A 81 8.09 4.03 1.26
C ASP A 81 8.24 3.59 -0.20
N LEU A 82 8.39 2.26 -0.41
CA LEU A 82 8.60 1.67 -1.73
C LEU A 82 7.31 1.53 -2.54
N LEU A 83 6.17 1.41 -1.88
CA LEU A 83 4.87 1.18 -2.51
C LEU A 83 4.13 2.46 -2.90
N GLU A 84 4.61 3.63 -2.51
CA GLU A 84 4.02 4.92 -2.90
C GLU A 84 3.99 5.06 -4.44
N THR A 85 5.08 4.68 -5.11
CA THR A 85 5.17 4.70 -6.58
C THR A 85 4.18 3.73 -7.24
N PHE A 86 4.00 2.52 -6.68
CA PHE A 86 2.98 1.57 -7.13
C PHE A 86 1.58 2.16 -7.01
N GLY A 87 1.37 2.96 -5.99
CA GLY A 87 0.15 3.70 -5.79
C GLY A 87 -0.24 4.61 -6.96
N VAL A 88 0.70 5.35 -7.55
CA VAL A 88 0.43 6.23 -8.70
C VAL A 88 -0.08 5.43 -9.90
N VAL A 89 0.51 4.26 -10.18
CA VAL A 89 0.07 3.37 -11.27
C VAL A 89 -1.34 2.85 -11.00
N ALA A 90 -1.62 2.45 -9.76
CA ALA A 90 -2.94 1.97 -9.37
C ALA A 90 -4.02 3.07 -9.42
N ASP A 91 -3.67 4.34 -9.16
CA ASP A 91 -4.59 5.48 -9.30
C ASP A 91 -5.00 5.76 -10.75
N LEU A 92 -4.15 5.40 -11.70
CA LEU A 92 -4.42 5.50 -13.14
C LEU A 92 -5.18 4.27 -13.67
N SER A 93 -5.31 3.22 -12.87
CA SER A 93 -5.99 1.98 -13.25
C SER A 93 -7.50 2.20 -13.34
N ARG A 94 -8.11 1.65 -14.38
CA ARG A 94 -9.55 1.70 -14.65
C ARG A 94 -10.06 0.32 -15.03
N GLY A 95 -11.36 0.12 -14.85
CA GLY A 95 -12.05 -1.04 -15.36
C GLY A 95 -11.44 -2.37 -14.95
N ARG A 96 -11.02 -3.15 -15.93
CA ARG A 96 -10.42 -4.47 -15.73
C ARG A 96 -9.24 -4.46 -14.78
N GLN A 97 -8.34 -3.47 -14.90
CA GLN A 97 -7.16 -3.36 -14.03
C GLN A 97 -7.57 -3.14 -12.57
N LEU A 98 -8.63 -2.36 -12.33
CA LEU A 98 -9.14 -2.14 -10.97
C LEU A 98 -9.74 -3.42 -10.37
N ALA A 99 -10.43 -4.23 -11.18
CA ALA A 99 -10.91 -5.54 -10.75
C ALA A 99 -9.76 -6.51 -10.41
N GLU A 100 -8.68 -6.51 -11.21
CA GLU A 100 -7.47 -7.30 -10.94
C GLU A 100 -6.78 -6.84 -9.63
N LEU A 101 -6.78 -5.54 -9.32
CA LEU A 101 -6.29 -5.03 -8.03
C LEU A 101 -7.14 -5.51 -6.85
N LEU A 102 -8.46 -5.55 -7.01
CA LEU A 102 -9.37 -6.08 -5.98
C LEU A 102 -9.20 -7.59 -5.80
N GLU A 103 -8.92 -8.35 -6.87
CA GLU A 103 -8.60 -9.77 -6.75
C GLU A 103 -7.35 -10.00 -5.90
N VAL A 104 -6.26 -9.24 -6.15
CA VAL A 104 -5.04 -9.28 -5.32
C VAL A 104 -5.36 -8.88 -3.88
N ARG A 105 -6.13 -7.79 -3.69
CA ARG A 105 -6.56 -7.34 -2.37
C ARG A 105 -7.34 -8.43 -1.63
N ARG A 106 -8.28 -9.11 -2.28
CA ARG A 106 -9.06 -10.20 -1.70
C ARG A 106 -8.18 -11.32 -1.17
N VAL A 107 -7.15 -11.73 -1.93
CA VAL A 107 -6.22 -12.78 -1.51
C VAL A 107 -5.39 -12.35 -0.31
N LEU A 108 -4.80 -11.16 -0.36
CA LEU A 108 -3.94 -10.65 0.72
C LEU A 108 -4.73 -10.31 1.98
N GLU A 109 -5.88 -9.65 1.84
CA GLU A 109 -6.68 -9.19 2.97
C GLU A 109 -7.33 -10.34 3.71
N SER A 110 -7.84 -11.36 3.01
CA SER A 110 -8.36 -12.56 3.66
C SER A 110 -7.27 -13.31 4.45
N THR A 111 -6.05 -13.33 3.93
CA THR A 111 -4.90 -13.94 4.62
C THR A 111 -4.47 -13.09 5.83
N ALA A 112 -4.38 -11.77 5.67
CA ALA A 112 -4.06 -10.86 6.78
C ALA A 112 -5.10 -10.95 7.91
N THR A 113 -6.40 -11.01 7.57
CA THR A 113 -7.49 -11.12 8.54
C THR A 113 -7.43 -12.44 9.32
N ALA A 114 -7.08 -13.55 8.65
CA ALA A 114 -6.87 -14.83 9.32
C ALA A 114 -5.67 -14.80 10.27
N LEU A 115 -4.56 -14.21 9.86
CA LEU A 115 -3.39 -14.01 10.72
C LEU A 115 -3.71 -13.10 11.90
N ALA A 116 -4.47 -12.04 11.67
CA ALA A 116 -4.94 -11.16 12.73
C ALA A 116 -5.81 -11.92 13.74
N ALA A 117 -6.75 -12.74 13.31
CA ALA A 117 -7.59 -13.53 14.23
C ALA A 117 -6.77 -14.39 15.20
N ALA A 118 -5.64 -14.95 14.73
CA ALA A 118 -4.75 -15.75 15.57
C ALA A 118 -3.91 -14.91 16.54
N ARG A 119 -3.66 -13.63 16.26
CA ARG A 119 -2.64 -12.81 16.95
C ARG A 119 -3.19 -11.59 17.67
N ILE A 120 -4.41 -11.15 17.33
CA ILE A 120 -4.99 -9.88 17.76
C ILE A 120 -5.00 -9.74 19.28
N THR A 121 -4.51 -8.60 19.77
CA THR A 121 -4.59 -8.24 21.20
C THR A 121 -5.97 -7.67 21.54
N PRO A 122 -6.37 -7.66 22.82
CA PRO A 122 -7.63 -7.03 23.23
C PRO A 122 -7.72 -5.56 22.82
N GLU A 123 -6.61 -4.83 22.88
CA GLU A 123 -6.53 -3.41 22.52
C GLU A 123 -6.73 -3.21 21.00
N ALA A 124 -6.08 -4.04 20.18
CA ALA A 124 -6.24 -3.99 18.74
C ALA A 124 -7.68 -4.39 18.32
N LEU A 125 -8.28 -5.38 18.97
CA LEU A 125 -9.67 -5.76 18.74
C LEU A 125 -10.64 -4.63 19.12
N ALA A 126 -10.39 -3.94 20.23
CA ALA A 126 -11.17 -2.78 20.65
C ALA A 126 -11.07 -1.63 19.63
N LEU A 127 -9.88 -1.37 19.08
CA LEU A 127 -9.66 -0.38 18.01
C LEU A 127 -10.47 -0.73 16.76
N VAL A 128 -10.43 -1.99 16.31
CA VAL A 128 -11.25 -2.47 15.18
C VAL A 128 -12.74 -2.26 15.47
N GLY A 129 -13.20 -2.58 16.68
CA GLY A 129 -14.57 -2.35 17.12
C GLY A 129 -14.98 -0.87 17.14
N THR A 130 -14.05 0.03 17.51
CA THR A 130 -14.28 1.48 17.47
C THR A 130 -14.59 1.98 16.05
N HIS A 131 -13.81 1.51 15.05
CA HIS A 131 -14.06 1.88 13.66
C HIS A 131 -15.35 1.29 13.12
N LEU A 132 -15.71 0.06 13.52
CA LEU A 132 -16.99 -0.54 13.16
C LEU A 132 -18.17 0.29 13.74
N ALA A 133 -18.12 0.65 15.02
CA ALA A 133 -19.15 1.47 15.64
C ALA A 133 -19.25 2.87 15.01
N ALA A 134 -18.14 3.47 14.63
CA ALA A 134 -18.12 4.75 13.95
C ALA A 134 -18.75 4.67 12.55
N MET A 135 -18.51 3.59 11.78
CA MET A 135 -19.22 3.36 10.52
C MET A 135 -20.74 3.26 10.70
N ASP A 136 -21.19 2.62 11.79
CA ASP A 136 -22.62 2.48 12.09
C ASP A 136 -23.26 3.82 12.49
N ALA A 137 -22.51 4.72 13.11
CA ALA A 137 -22.94 6.05 13.54
C ALA A 137 -22.86 7.12 12.45
N SER A 138 -22.17 6.84 11.33
CA SER A 138 -21.96 7.79 10.25
C SER A 138 -23.08 7.75 9.22
N ASP A 139 -23.53 8.92 8.76
CA ASP A 139 -24.59 9.07 7.75
C ASP A 139 -24.02 9.37 6.36
N GLY A 140 -22.81 9.91 6.28
CA GLY A 140 -22.17 10.30 5.01
C GLY A 140 -21.29 9.21 4.41
N PRO A 141 -21.37 8.98 3.08
CA PRO A 141 -20.56 7.98 2.39
C PRO A 141 -19.05 8.12 2.61
N GLU A 142 -18.54 9.34 2.58
CA GLU A 142 -17.12 9.64 2.75
C GLU A 142 -16.64 9.29 4.16
N GLU A 143 -17.45 9.58 5.19
CA GLU A 143 -17.15 9.29 6.58
C GLU A 143 -17.17 7.78 6.84
N ILE A 144 -18.21 7.09 6.36
CA ILE A 144 -18.32 5.62 6.43
C ILE A 144 -17.05 4.98 5.83
N LEU A 145 -16.62 5.46 4.66
CA LEU A 145 -15.47 4.88 3.97
C LEU A 145 -14.12 5.27 4.60
N ALA A 146 -14.02 6.41 5.28
CA ALA A 146 -12.85 6.75 6.08
C ALA A 146 -12.67 5.76 7.24
N HIS A 147 -13.76 5.42 7.93
CA HIS A 147 -13.75 4.42 9.00
C HIS A 147 -13.55 2.99 8.48
N ASP A 148 -14.11 2.66 7.30
CA ASP A 148 -13.83 1.41 6.59
C ASP A 148 -12.33 1.24 6.31
N LEU A 149 -11.67 2.27 5.79
CA LEU A 149 -10.21 2.23 5.55
C LEU A 149 -9.43 2.02 6.86
N ALA A 150 -9.81 2.72 7.93
CA ALA A 150 -9.16 2.61 9.24
C ALA A 150 -9.40 1.22 9.88
N PHE A 151 -10.60 0.63 9.70
CA PHE A 151 -10.95 -0.72 10.12
C PHE A 151 -10.01 -1.76 9.49
N HIS A 152 -9.87 -1.73 8.17
CA HIS A 152 -9.00 -2.66 7.45
C HIS A 152 -7.51 -2.46 7.77
N ARG A 153 -7.07 -1.20 7.95
CA ARG A 153 -5.70 -0.89 8.37
C ARG A 153 -5.38 -1.46 9.76
N ALA A 154 -6.30 -1.34 10.73
CA ALA A 154 -6.13 -1.90 12.07
C ALA A 154 -6.01 -3.43 12.04
N ILE A 155 -6.80 -4.11 11.21
CA ILE A 155 -6.72 -5.56 11.02
C ILE A 155 -5.40 -5.96 10.38
N ALA A 156 -4.98 -5.27 9.30
CA ALA A 156 -3.72 -5.54 8.61
C ALA A 156 -2.51 -5.37 9.54
N ALA A 157 -2.51 -4.34 10.39
CA ALA A 157 -1.48 -4.14 11.41
C ALA A 157 -1.46 -5.29 12.44
N ALA A 158 -2.64 -5.77 12.88
CA ALA A 158 -2.75 -6.88 13.82
C ALA A 158 -2.28 -8.23 13.24
N ALA A 159 -2.17 -8.36 11.92
CA ALA A 159 -1.60 -9.54 11.26
C ALA A 159 -0.11 -9.73 11.56
N GLY A 160 0.61 -8.68 11.98
CA GLY A 160 2.02 -8.75 12.36
C GLY A 160 2.98 -8.93 11.18
N ASN A 161 2.61 -8.45 9.98
CA ASN A 161 3.45 -8.40 8.80
C ASN A 161 3.35 -6.99 8.18
N GLU A 162 4.34 -6.15 8.47
CA GLU A 162 4.37 -4.74 8.06
C GLU A 162 4.37 -4.58 6.53
N THR A 163 5.08 -5.44 5.81
CA THR A 163 5.08 -5.44 4.34
C THR A 163 3.69 -5.72 3.78
N MET A 164 3.00 -6.73 4.32
CA MET A 164 1.63 -7.05 3.91
C MET A 164 0.66 -5.90 4.25
N ALA A 165 0.81 -5.27 5.41
CA ALA A 165 0.00 -4.13 5.82
C ALA A 165 0.20 -2.94 4.88
N ALA A 166 1.44 -2.62 4.50
CA ALA A 166 1.76 -1.55 3.56
C ALA A 166 1.18 -1.81 2.16
N ILE A 167 1.30 -3.04 1.63
CA ILE A 167 0.70 -3.42 0.35
C ILE A 167 -0.82 -3.26 0.40
N LEU A 168 -1.47 -3.76 1.46
CA LEU A 168 -2.91 -3.64 1.64
C LEU A 168 -3.36 -2.19 1.78
N GLU A 169 -2.61 -1.33 2.45
CA GLU A 169 -2.90 0.10 2.52
C GLU A 169 -2.85 0.75 1.14
N GLY A 170 -1.82 0.48 0.36
CA GLY A 170 -1.70 0.94 -1.02
C GLY A 170 -2.88 0.49 -1.89
N LEU A 171 -3.28 -0.78 -1.84
CA LEU A 171 -4.41 -1.32 -2.58
C LEU A 171 -5.75 -0.74 -2.09
N SER A 172 -5.94 -0.59 -0.77
CA SER A 172 -7.18 -0.11 -0.17
C SER A 172 -7.46 1.35 -0.50
N SER A 173 -6.44 2.22 -0.48
CA SER A 173 -6.57 3.62 -0.85
C SER A 173 -6.96 3.78 -2.32
N ARG A 174 -6.45 2.93 -3.22
CA ARG A 174 -6.71 2.96 -4.66
C ARG A 174 -8.11 2.47 -5.04
N THR A 175 -8.58 1.44 -4.35
CA THR A 175 -9.95 0.92 -4.54
C THR A 175 -11.02 1.74 -3.81
N PHE A 176 -10.62 2.79 -3.06
CA PHE A 176 -11.53 3.66 -2.31
C PHE A 176 -12.60 4.29 -3.20
N ARG A 177 -12.21 4.90 -4.33
CA ARG A 177 -13.15 5.54 -5.27
C ARG A 177 -14.19 4.57 -5.83
N ALA A 178 -13.80 3.32 -6.10
CA ALA A 178 -14.73 2.29 -6.55
C ALA A 178 -15.77 1.97 -5.49
N ARG A 179 -15.36 1.90 -4.21
CA ARG A 179 -16.26 1.67 -3.07
C ARG A 179 -17.22 2.84 -2.85
N VAL A 180 -16.72 4.09 -2.95
CA VAL A 180 -17.56 5.31 -2.92
C VAL A 180 -18.62 5.22 -4.03
N ARG A 181 -18.20 4.97 -5.27
CA ARG A 181 -19.10 4.85 -6.41
C ARG A 181 -20.15 3.75 -6.22
N ARG A 182 -19.73 2.59 -5.70
CA ARG A 182 -20.66 1.51 -5.37
C ARG A 182 -21.69 1.95 -4.34
N GLY A 183 -21.25 2.61 -3.27
CA GLY A 183 -22.14 3.11 -2.22
C GLY A 183 -23.22 4.06 -2.75
N HIS A 184 -22.90 4.90 -3.75
CA HIS A 184 -23.87 5.80 -4.36
C HIS A 184 -24.78 5.13 -5.40
N GLN A 185 -24.34 4.08 -6.07
CA GLN A 185 -25.03 3.49 -7.21
C GLN A 185 -25.79 2.19 -6.90
N GLU A 186 -25.42 1.51 -5.81
CA GLU A 186 -26.05 0.26 -5.39
C GLU A 186 -26.86 0.46 -4.12
N GLU A 187 -28.19 0.34 -4.22
CA GLU A 187 -29.07 0.43 -3.06
C GLU A 187 -28.74 -0.64 -2.00
N GLY A 188 -28.66 -0.21 -0.75
CA GLY A 188 -28.31 -1.10 0.37
C GLY A 188 -26.83 -1.56 0.41
N ALA A 189 -25.95 -0.96 -0.40
CA ALA A 189 -24.52 -1.31 -0.39
C ALA A 189 -23.88 -1.05 0.97
N PHE A 190 -24.17 0.08 1.61
CA PHE A 190 -23.62 0.42 2.93
C PHE A 190 -24.12 -0.52 4.02
N ASP A 191 -25.40 -0.89 4.01
CA ASP A 191 -25.95 -1.85 4.99
C ASP A 191 -25.35 -3.24 4.82
N ARG A 192 -25.07 -3.64 3.58
CA ARG A 192 -24.35 -4.88 3.31
C ARG A 192 -22.93 -4.82 3.82
N THR A 193 -22.21 -3.74 3.54
CA THR A 193 -20.85 -3.50 4.02
C THR A 193 -20.78 -3.54 5.54
N ARG A 194 -21.70 -2.89 6.26
CA ARG A 194 -21.78 -2.95 7.73
C ARG A 194 -21.94 -4.38 8.25
N ARG A 195 -22.84 -5.17 7.64
CA ARG A 195 -23.03 -6.58 8.03
C ARG A 195 -21.80 -7.44 7.79
N GLU A 196 -21.11 -7.21 6.67
CA GLU A 196 -19.87 -7.91 6.32
C GLU A 196 -18.75 -7.55 7.32
N HIS A 197 -18.56 -6.27 7.65
CA HIS A 197 -17.60 -5.86 8.68
C HIS A 197 -17.92 -6.43 10.06
N ALA A 198 -19.20 -6.45 10.46
CA ALA A 198 -19.62 -7.08 11.71
C ALA A 198 -19.30 -8.60 11.71
N ALA A 199 -19.38 -9.28 10.57
CA ALA A 199 -18.99 -10.70 10.46
C ALA A 199 -17.47 -10.87 10.63
N ILE A 200 -16.67 -10.00 10.02
CA ILE A 200 -15.20 -9.99 10.20
C ILE A 200 -14.86 -9.77 11.67
N HIS A 201 -15.43 -8.74 12.30
CA HIS A 201 -15.16 -8.41 13.71
C HIS A 201 -15.54 -9.58 14.65
N ARG A 202 -16.68 -10.25 14.43
CA ARG A 202 -17.07 -11.42 15.21
C ARG A 202 -16.07 -12.58 15.08
N ALA A 203 -15.55 -12.83 13.87
CA ALA A 203 -14.56 -13.88 13.65
C ALA A 203 -13.22 -13.54 14.34
N LEU A 204 -12.80 -12.28 14.31
CA LEU A 204 -11.62 -11.78 15.05
C LEU A 204 -11.81 -11.95 16.58
N ALA A 205 -12.98 -11.58 17.11
CA ALA A 205 -13.31 -11.72 18.52
C ALA A 205 -13.36 -13.19 18.97
N ALA A 206 -13.83 -14.08 18.10
CA ALA A 206 -13.82 -15.53 18.33
C ALA A 206 -12.43 -16.16 18.16
N ARG A 207 -11.44 -15.41 17.68
CA ARG A 207 -10.10 -15.90 17.31
C ARG A 207 -10.17 -17.12 16.36
N ASP A 208 -11.06 -17.04 15.38
CA ASP A 208 -11.26 -18.09 14.37
C ASP A 208 -10.65 -17.64 13.02
N PRO A 209 -9.44 -18.12 12.65
CA PRO A 209 -8.76 -17.72 11.42
C PRO A 209 -9.52 -18.11 10.15
N GLU A 210 -10.21 -19.25 10.14
CA GLU A 210 -10.93 -19.71 8.93
C GLU A 210 -12.21 -18.90 8.72
N ALA A 211 -12.98 -18.64 9.77
CA ALA A 211 -14.13 -17.75 9.68
C ALA A 211 -13.71 -16.32 9.30
N ALA A 212 -12.60 -15.82 9.84
CA ALA A 212 -12.04 -14.51 9.53
C ALA A 212 -11.62 -14.40 8.06
N ARG A 213 -10.93 -15.43 7.54
CA ARG A 213 -10.57 -15.54 6.12
C ARG A 213 -11.79 -15.50 5.22
N ALA A 214 -12.78 -16.34 5.52
CA ALA A 214 -13.99 -16.45 4.72
C ALA A 214 -14.79 -15.13 4.70
N ALA A 215 -14.94 -14.48 5.86
CA ALA A 215 -15.66 -13.20 5.97
C ALA A 215 -14.96 -12.08 5.19
N ALA A 216 -13.65 -11.95 5.31
CA ALA A 216 -12.88 -10.94 4.56
C ALA A 216 -12.90 -11.21 3.05
N ALA A 217 -12.77 -12.47 2.62
CA ALA A 217 -12.85 -12.84 1.21
C ALA A 217 -14.22 -12.51 0.61
N ALA A 218 -15.31 -12.79 1.34
CA ALA A 218 -16.68 -12.45 0.90
C ALA A 218 -16.87 -10.93 0.79
N HIS A 219 -16.36 -10.16 1.77
CA HIS A 219 -16.46 -8.71 1.78
C HIS A 219 -15.77 -8.07 0.57
N VAL A 220 -14.48 -8.38 0.33
CA VAL A 220 -13.76 -7.81 -0.81
C VAL A 220 -14.32 -8.33 -2.14
N GLY A 221 -14.70 -9.62 -2.20
CA GLY A 221 -15.29 -10.25 -3.36
C GLY A 221 -16.61 -9.59 -3.82
N ALA A 222 -17.40 -9.06 -2.89
CA ALA A 222 -18.62 -8.33 -3.23
C ALA A 222 -18.35 -7.03 -4.01
N VAL A 223 -17.26 -6.32 -3.73
CA VAL A 223 -16.84 -5.12 -4.48
C VAL A 223 -16.25 -5.51 -5.84
N GLU A 224 -15.44 -6.57 -5.87
CA GLU A 224 -14.85 -7.12 -7.09
C GLU A 224 -15.93 -7.53 -8.11
N GLU A 225 -16.93 -8.29 -7.67
CA GLU A 225 -18.04 -8.73 -8.51
C GLU A 225 -18.88 -7.56 -9.02
N TRP A 226 -19.15 -6.57 -8.16
CA TRP A 226 -19.86 -5.37 -8.57
C TRP A 226 -19.15 -4.63 -9.71
N LEU A 227 -17.81 -4.53 -9.69
CA LEU A 227 -17.02 -3.91 -10.75
C LEU A 227 -17.02 -4.75 -12.04
N ARG A 228 -16.96 -6.08 -11.92
CA ARG A 228 -16.95 -6.97 -13.10
C ARG A 228 -18.26 -6.99 -13.86
N THR A 229 -19.37 -6.77 -13.16
CA THR A 229 -20.71 -6.82 -13.75
C THR A 229 -21.16 -5.50 -14.37
N ARG A 230 -20.40 -4.41 -14.21
CA ARG A 230 -20.73 -3.11 -14.75
C ARG A 230 -19.79 -2.72 -15.88
N PRO A 231 -20.33 -2.38 -17.09
CA PRO A 231 -19.51 -1.83 -18.14
C PRO A 231 -18.92 -0.49 -17.67
N GLU A 232 -17.70 -0.23 -18.07
CA GLU A 232 -17.00 1.02 -17.85
C GLU A 232 -17.72 2.16 -18.58
N ASP A 233 -18.04 3.23 -17.85
CA ASP A 233 -18.24 4.56 -18.41
C ASP A 233 -16.90 5.30 -18.50
#